data_5b795f9c2427e7d7788b29c4fb261bc4
#
_entry.id   5b795f9c2427e7d7788b29c4fb261bc4
#
_cell.length_a   1.000
_cell.length_b   1.000
_cell.length_c   1.000
_cell.angle_alpha   90.00
_cell.angle_beta   90.00
_cell.angle_gamma   90.00
#
_symmetry.space_group_name_H-M   'P 1'
#
loop_
_entity.id
_entity.type
_entity.pdbx_description
1 polymer ?
#
loop_
_entity_poly.entity_id
_entity_poly.type
_entity_poly.pdbx_seq_one_letter_code
_entity_poly.pdbx_strand_id
1 'polypeptide(L)'
;MKAWHRRGLMVAAALSLLGLATALVLSAFRDNLVFFYSPSQVAAGEAPAQRGFRLGGLVEEGSLQRAGDGLEVRFVITDHARRVPVAYRGALPDLFREGRGVVAQGRLEGEGAQRRFVAAEVLAKHDENYMPPEAAQ
;
A
#
# COMPACT_ATOMS: atom_id res chain seq x y z
N MET A 1 -22.33 2.57 50.55
CA MET A 1 -22.81 2.75 49.15
C MET A 1 -24.09 1.98 48.94
N LYS A 2 -25.11 2.62 48.41
CA LYS A 2 -26.36 1.93 48.09
C LYS A 2 -26.10 0.98 46.92
N ALA A 3 -26.81 -0.19 46.94
CA ALA A 3 -26.59 -1.25 45.97
C ALA A 3 -26.78 -0.77 44.49
N TRP A 4 -27.69 0.14 44.27
CA TRP A 4 -27.96 0.67 42.94
C TRP A 4 -26.83 1.59 42.40
N HIS A 5 -26.11 2.27 43.29
CA HIS A 5 -24.92 3.01 42.92
C HIS A 5 -23.77 2.08 42.52
N ARG A 6 -23.62 0.97 43.20
CA ARG A 6 -22.62 -0.06 42.85
C ARG A 6 -22.92 -0.66 41.49
N ARG A 7 -24.19 -0.96 41.20
CA ARG A 7 -24.62 -1.46 39.90
C ARG A 7 -24.35 -0.42 38.79
N GLY A 8 -24.65 0.85 39.05
CA GLY A 8 -24.36 1.92 38.13
C GLY A 8 -22.88 2.05 37.82
N LEU A 9 -22.04 1.96 38.85
CA LEU A 9 -20.58 1.97 38.68
C LEU A 9 -20.06 0.78 37.85
N MET A 10 -20.61 -0.43 38.12
CA MET A 10 -20.25 -1.63 37.37
C MET A 10 -20.64 -1.51 35.87
N VAL A 11 -21.83 -1.00 35.62
CA VAL A 11 -22.31 -0.78 34.25
C VAL A 11 -21.44 0.26 33.55
N ALA A 12 -21.13 1.36 34.23
CA ALA A 12 -20.26 2.40 33.68
C ALA A 12 -18.86 1.86 33.36
N ALA A 13 -18.30 1.05 34.29
CA ALA A 13 -16.99 0.42 34.06
C ALA A 13 -17.03 -0.55 32.88
N ALA A 14 -18.08 -1.38 32.78
CA ALA A 14 -18.25 -2.33 31.69
C ALA A 14 -18.36 -1.61 30.34
N LEU A 15 -19.15 -0.54 30.27
CA LEU A 15 -19.32 0.25 29.07
C LEU A 15 -18.01 0.95 28.69
N SER A 16 -17.26 1.45 29.66
CA SER A 16 -15.95 2.07 29.42
C SER A 16 -14.94 1.08 28.86
N LEU A 17 -14.88 -0.13 29.42
CA LEU A 17 -14.01 -1.20 28.92
C LEU A 17 -14.41 -1.63 27.52
N LEU A 18 -15.70 -1.76 27.25
CA LEU A 18 -16.19 -2.13 25.93
C LEU A 18 -15.84 -1.04 24.92
N GLY A 19 -16.01 0.23 25.27
CA GLY A 19 -15.64 1.36 24.42
C GLY A 19 -14.14 1.39 24.13
N LEU A 20 -13.31 1.16 25.14
CA LEU A 20 -11.85 1.09 24.96
C LEU A 20 -11.45 -0.07 24.07
N ALA A 21 -12.02 -1.26 24.29
CA ALA A 21 -11.74 -2.43 23.48
C ALA A 21 -12.14 -2.19 22.01
N THR A 22 -13.30 -1.59 21.79
CA THR A 22 -13.76 -1.24 20.44
C THR A 22 -12.82 -0.26 19.79
N ALA A 23 -12.39 0.77 20.52
CA ALA A 23 -11.45 1.76 19.99
C ALA A 23 -10.11 1.12 19.61
N LEU A 24 -9.61 0.20 20.42
CA LEU A 24 -8.37 -0.51 20.15
C LEU A 24 -8.49 -1.41 18.91
N VAL A 25 -9.61 -2.12 18.76
CA VAL A 25 -9.86 -2.97 17.59
C VAL A 25 -9.95 -2.12 16.33
N LEU A 26 -10.70 -1.03 16.36
CA LEU A 26 -10.81 -0.14 15.21
C LEU A 26 -9.47 0.50 14.84
N SER A 27 -8.67 0.87 15.83
CA SER A 27 -7.33 1.41 15.62
C SER A 27 -6.42 0.38 14.96
N ALA A 28 -6.46 -0.88 15.42
CA ALA A 28 -5.68 -1.96 14.83
C ALA A 28 -6.09 -2.22 13.38
N PHE A 29 -7.39 -2.19 13.08
CA PHE A 29 -7.88 -2.33 11.71
C PHE A 29 -7.39 -1.19 10.81
N ARG A 30 -7.42 0.05 11.29
CA ARG A 30 -6.93 1.20 10.53
C ARG A 30 -5.45 1.08 10.22
N ASP A 31 -4.65 0.62 11.18
CA ASP A 31 -3.21 0.48 11.00
C ASP A 31 -2.86 -0.67 10.06
N ASN A 32 -3.71 -1.69 9.97
CA ASN A 32 -3.50 -2.85 9.11
C ASN A 32 -4.15 -2.71 7.73
N LEU A 33 -5.05 -1.75 7.54
CA LEU A 33 -5.65 -1.49 6.24
C LEU A 33 -4.66 -0.77 5.34
N VAL A 34 -4.29 -1.43 4.26
CA VAL A 34 -3.40 -0.85 3.26
C VAL A 34 -4.26 -0.42 2.07
N PHE A 35 -4.41 0.88 1.91
CA PHE A 35 -5.21 1.45 0.82
C PHE A 35 -4.42 1.42 -0.49
N PHE A 36 -5.17 1.31 -1.58
CA PHE A 36 -4.63 1.29 -2.93
C PHE A 36 -4.80 2.67 -3.58
N TYR A 37 -3.73 3.19 -4.17
CA TYR A 37 -3.73 4.47 -4.85
C TYR A 37 -3.11 4.34 -6.23
N SER A 38 -3.59 5.16 -7.16
CA SER A 38 -3.00 5.28 -8.50
C SER A 38 -1.95 6.41 -8.51
N PRO A 39 -1.07 6.46 -9.53
CA PRO A 39 -0.14 7.57 -9.68
C PRO A 39 -0.82 8.93 -9.73
N SER A 40 -1.98 9.04 -10.36
CA SER A 40 -2.75 10.28 -10.39
C SER A 40 -3.22 10.71 -9.01
N GLN A 41 -3.67 9.77 -8.19
CA GLN A 41 -4.08 10.05 -6.81
C GLN A 41 -2.90 10.48 -5.95
N VAL A 42 -1.74 9.87 -6.13
CA VAL A 42 -0.52 10.27 -5.44
C VAL A 42 -0.13 11.71 -5.83
N ALA A 43 -0.18 12.03 -7.12
CA ALA A 43 0.13 13.37 -7.62
C ALA A 43 -0.86 14.41 -7.11
N ALA A 44 -2.12 14.03 -6.93
CA ALA A 44 -3.17 14.92 -6.39
C ALA A 44 -3.08 15.12 -4.88
N GLY A 45 -2.17 14.42 -4.20
CA GLY A 45 -2.00 14.53 -2.76
C GLY A 45 -3.00 13.72 -1.94
N GLU A 46 -3.73 12.81 -2.56
CA GLU A 46 -4.71 11.96 -1.87
C GLU A 46 -4.07 10.86 -1.05
N ALA A 47 -2.86 10.44 -1.42
CA ALA A 47 -2.14 9.38 -0.71
C ALA A 47 -1.50 9.93 0.57
N PRO A 48 -1.50 9.12 1.67
CA PRO A 48 -0.89 9.57 2.92
C PRO A 48 0.62 9.67 2.79
N ALA A 49 1.21 10.76 3.31
CA ALA A 49 2.65 10.98 3.26
C ALA A 49 3.42 10.21 4.35
N GLN A 50 2.74 9.86 5.44
CA GLN A 50 3.38 9.26 6.62
C GLN A 50 3.02 7.80 6.84
N ARG A 51 2.12 7.26 6.04
CA ARG A 51 1.67 5.88 6.16
C ARG A 51 2.02 5.08 4.92
N GLY A 52 2.19 3.77 5.09
CA GLY A 52 2.33 2.87 3.97
C GLY A 52 1.02 2.73 3.19
N PHE A 53 1.13 2.56 1.89
CA PHE A 53 -0.01 2.29 1.02
C PHE A 53 0.45 1.46 -0.18
N ARG A 54 -0.50 1.00 -0.96
CA ARG A 54 -0.21 0.28 -2.19
C ARG A 54 -0.35 1.22 -3.38
N LEU A 55 0.69 1.28 -4.18
CA LEU A 55 0.72 2.04 -5.43
C LEU A 55 0.59 1.06 -6.58
N GLY A 56 -0.46 1.18 -7.36
CA GLY A 56 -0.70 0.32 -8.50
C GLY A 56 -0.73 1.08 -9.80
N GLY A 57 -0.27 0.44 -10.86
CA GLY A 57 -0.27 1.00 -12.18
C GLY A 57 0.56 0.14 -13.10
N LEU A 58 1.05 0.72 -14.18
CA LEU A 58 1.90 0.05 -15.15
C LEU A 58 3.35 0.46 -14.95
N VAL A 59 4.26 -0.48 -15.13
CA VAL A 59 5.69 -0.15 -15.17
C VAL A 59 5.99 0.52 -16.51
N GLU A 60 6.46 1.77 -16.46
CA GLU A 60 6.78 2.51 -17.67
C GLU A 60 7.92 1.84 -18.43
N GLU A 61 7.76 1.69 -19.74
CA GLU A 61 8.78 1.09 -20.60
C GLU A 61 10.04 1.94 -20.60
N GLY A 62 11.20 1.30 -20.48
CA GLY A 62 12.48 1.97 -20.45
C GLY A 62 12.84 2.59 -19.10
N SER A 63 11.99 2.43 -18.08
CA SER A 63 12.23 3.05 -16.77
C SER A 63 13.03 2.16 -15.82
N LEU A 64 13.09 0.87 -16.07
CA LEU A 64 13.76 -0.08 -15.17
C LEU A 64 15.26 0.10 -15.19
N GLN A 65 15.84 0.43 -14.04
CA GLN A 65 17.27 0.63 -13.87
C GLN A 65 17.74 -0.09 -12.61
N ARG A 66 18.90 -0.69 -12.68
CA ARG A 66 19.52 -1.28 -11.50
C ARG A 66 20.61 -0.36 -10.96
N ALA A 67 20.60 -0.12 -9.65
CA ALA A 67 21.65 0.65 -9.00
C ALA A 67 22.96 -0.13 -9.02
N GLY A 68 24.08 0.57 -8.81
CA GLY A 68 25.42 0.01 -8.99
C GLY A 68 25.78 -1.19 -8.12
N ASP A 69 25.10 -1.41 -6.99
CA ASP A 69 25.30 -2.57 -6.14
C ASP A 69 24.46 -3.80 -6.57
N GLY A 70 23.56 -3.61 -7.57
CA GLY A 70 22.71 -4.67 -8.09
C GLY A 70 21.53 -5.07 -7.24
N LEU A 71 21.42 -4.56 -6.00
CA LEU A 71 20.33 -4.90 -5.07
C LEU A 71 19.17 -3.92 -5.16
N GLU A 72 19.43 -2.66 -5.46
CA GLU A 72 18.40 -1.65 -5.61
C GLU A 72 17.96 -1.56 -7.05
N VAL A 73 16.65 -1.55 -7.24
CA VAL A 73 16.04 -1.42 -8.56
C VAL A 73 15.17 -0.17 -8.55
N ARG A 74 15.23 0.62 -9.62
CA ARG A 74 14.42 1.81 -9.79
C ARG A 74 13.59 1.67 -11.05
N PHE A 75 12.34 2.05 -10.95
CA PHE A 75 11.42 2.05 -12.09
C PHE A 75 10.34 3.10 -11.85
N VAL A 76 9.52 3.33 -12.86
CA VAL A 76 8.43 4.30 -12.77
C VAL A 76 7.11 3.56 -12.93
N ILE A 77 6.18 3.81 -11.99
CA ILE A 77 4.80 3.34 -12.11
C ILE A 77 3.96 4.49 -12.69
N THR A 78 3.21 4.21 -13.72
CA THR A 78 2.39 5.19 -14.41
C THR A 78 0.97 4.69 -14.63
N ASP A 79 0.03 5.62 -14.71
CA ASP A 79 -1.35 5.37 -15.14
C ASP A 79 -1.65 6.04 -16.48
N HIS A 80 -0.61 6.38 -17.25
CA HIS A 80 -0.60 7.15 -18.49
C HIS A 80 -0.85 8.65 -18.30
N ALA A 81 -1.37 9.07 -17.15
CA ALA A 81 -1.58 10.50 -16.84
C ALA A 81 -0.46 11.07 -15.97
N ARG A 82 0.00 10.26 -15.01
CA ARG A 82 1.03 10.69 -14.05
C ARG A 82 2.06 9.58 -13.87
N ARG A 83 3.21 9.95 -13.35
CA ARG A 83 4.37 9.07 -13.16
C ARG A 83 4.87 9.20 -11.74
N VAL A 84 5.16 8.07 -11.09
CA VAL A 84 5.73 8.05 -9.74
C VAL A 84 7.01 7.22 -9.79
N PRO A 85 8.16 7.81 -9.47
CA PRO A 85 9.40 7.04 -9.39
C PRO A 85 9.36 6.13 -8.16
N VAL A 86 9.79 4.88 -8.35
CA VAL A 86 9.79 3.85 -7.32
C VAL A 86 11.20 3.33 -7.14
N ALA A 87 11.62 3.20 -5.88
CA ALA A 87 12.87 2.52 -5.52
C ALA A 87 12.52 1.28 -4.72
N TYR A 88 13.07 0.14 -5.10
CA TYR A 88 12.83 -1.14 -4.44
C TYR A 88 14.13 -1.87 -4.24
N ARG A 89 14.30 -2.46 -3.07
CA ARG A 89 15.49 -3.23 -2.72
C ARG A 89 15.09 -4.67 -2.49
N GLY A 90 15.55 -5.56 -3.34
CA GLY A 90 15.25 -6.99 -3.25
C GLY A 90 15.06 -7.62 -4.62
N ALA A 91 14.60 -8.86 -4.62
CA ALA A 91 14.33 -9.59 -5.84
C ALA A 91 12.96 -9.22 -6.43
N LEU A 92 12.93 -8.95 -7.72
CA LEU A 92 11.67 -8.69 -8.42
C LEU A 92 10.91 -9.99 -8.67
N PRO A 93 9.56 -9.95 -8.65
CA PRO A 93 8.78 -11.13 -9.03
C PRO A 93 9.08 -11.59 -10.45
N ASP A 94 8.92 -12.90 -10.71
CA ASP A 94 9.16 -13.48 -12.02
C ASP A 94 8.28 -12.86 -13.12
N LEU A 95 7.08 -12.43 -12.75
CA LEU A 95 6.12 -11.83 -13.70
C LEU A 95 6.36 -10.33 -13.92
N PHE A 96 7.32 -9.74 -13.23
CA PHE A 96 7.62 -8.32 -13.37
C PHE A 96 8.19 -8.03 -14.77
N ARG A 97 7.51 -7.17 -15.50
CA ARG A 97 7.90 -6.73 -16.84
C ARG A 97 7.54 -5.26 -17.03
N GLU A 98 8.37 -4.55 -17.77
CA GLU A 98 8.01 -3.21 -18.22
C GLU A 98 6.75 -3.28 -19.10
N GLY A 99 5.86 -2.29 -18.95
CA GLY A 99 4.60 -2.24 -19.69
C GLY A 99 3.48 -3.05 -19.07
N ARG A 100 3.72 -3.76 -18.00
CA ARG A 100 2.71 -4.58 -17.32
C ARG A 100 2.29 -4.01 -15.98
N GLY A 101 1.14 -4.46 -15.49
CA GLY A 101 0.60 -4.04 -14.22
C GLY A 101 1.42 -4.52 -13.04
N VAL A 102 1.57 -3.65 -12.05
CA VAL A 102 2.34 -3.92 -10.84
C VAL A 102 1.68 -3.22 -9.67
N VAL A 103 1.82 -3.80 -8.49
CA VAL A 103 1.42 -3.17 -7.23
C VAL A 103 2.64 -3.16 -6.32
N ALA A 104 3.04 -1.97 -5.89
CA ALA A 104 4.13 -1.80 -4.94
C ALA A 104 3.56 -1.36 -3.60
N GLN A 105 4.00 -1.99 -2.53
CA GLN A 105 3.61 -1.62 -1.17
C GLN A 105 4.80 -0.93 -0.50
N GLY A 106 4.57 0.23 0.04
CA GLY A 106 5.60 1.04 0.69
C GLY A 106 5.06 2.40 1.08
N ARG A 107 5.94 3.39 1.08
CA ARG A 107 5.56 4.76 1.46
C ARG A 107 6.31 5.79 0.61
N LEU A 108 5.74 6.98 0.55
CA LEU A 108 6.39 8.10 -0.12
C LEU A 108 7.49 8.67 0.77
N GLU A 109 8.63 8.98 0.15
CA GLU A 109 9.75 9.69 0.80
C GLU A 109 10.20 10.86 -0.07
N GLY A 110 10.76 11.88 0.58
CA GLY A 110 11.21 13.10 -0.08
C GLY A 110 10.10 14.11 -0.27
N GLU A 111 10.46 15.27 -0.77
CA GLU A 111 9.55 16.38 -1.02
C GLU A 111 9.77 16.97 -2.41
N GLY A 112 8.69 17.50 -3.00
CA GLY A 112 8.76 18.18 -4.29
C GLY A 112 9.27 17.26 -5.41
N ALA A 113 10.26 17.73 -6.14
CA ALA A 113 10.82 17.00 -7.29
C ALA A 113 11.62 15.76 -6.89
N GLN A 114 12.02 15.66 -5.62
CA GLN A 114 12.76 14.50 -5.10
C GLN A 114 11.85 13.45 -4.46
N ARG A 115 10.56 13.66 -4.55
CA ARG A 115 9.57 12.74 -3.99
C ARG A 115 9.60 11.42 -4.77
N ARG A 116 9.74 10.33 -4.02
CA ARG A 116 9.76 8.99 -4.60
C ARG A 116 9.01 8.02 -3.69
N PHE A 117 8.56 6.93 -4.27
CA PHE A 117 7.91 5.86 -3.53
C PHE A 117 8.97 4.79 -3.21
N VAL A 118 9.17 4.53 -1.92
CA VAL A 118 10.10 3.49 -1.48
C VAL A 118 9.30 2.25 -1.19
N ALA A 119 9.43 1.24 -2.05
CA ALA A 119 8.69 0.01 -1.95
C ALA A 119 9.38 -0.96 -1.00
N ALA A 120 8.59 -1.56 -0.11
CA ALA A 120 9.02 -2.67 0.72
C ALA A 120 8.72 -4.01 0.04
N GLU A 121 7.70 -4.04 -0.81
CA GLU A 121 7.28 -5.22 -1.54
C GLU A 121 6.73 -4.82 -2.90
N VAL A 122 7.02 -5.63 -3.90
CA VAL A 122 6.52 -5.44 -5.27
C VAL A 122 5.83 -6.72 -5.72
N LEU A 123 4.59 -6.58 -6.19
CA LEU A 123 3.80 -7.69 -6.69
C LEU A 123 3.45 -7.42 -8.15
N ALA A 124 3.73 -8.36 -9.02
CA ALA A 124 3.34 -8.29 -10.41
C ALA A 124 1.93 -8.85 -10.57
N LYS A 125 1.07 -8.13 -11.31
CA LYS A 125 -0.26 -8.62 -11.61
C LYS A 125 -0.20 -9.64 -12.72
N HIS A 126 -1.06 -10.64 -12.64
CA HIS A 126 -1.27 -11.56 -13.76
C HIS A 126 -1.85 -10.78 -14.95
N ASP A 127 -1.49 -11.22 -16.14
CA ASP A 127 -2.11 -10.70 -17.36
C ASP A 127 -3.61 -10.99 -17.31
N GLU A 128 -4.43 -9.95 -17.47
CA GLU A 128 -5.88 -10.09 -17.45
C GLU A 128 -6.40 -10.98 -18.59
N ASN A 129 -5.61 -11.11 -19.67
CA ASN A 129 -5.92 -11.96 -20.79
C ASN A 129 -5.38 -13.39 -20.65
N TYR A 130 -4.76 -13.69 -19.49
CA TYR A 130 -4.26 -15.04 -19.27
C TYR A 130 -5.41 -16.02 -19.06
N MET A 131 -5.54 -16.98 -19.97
CA MET A 131 -6.44 -18.10 -19.79
C MET A 131 -5.65 -19.31 -19.31
N PRO A 132 -6.08 -19.96 -18.19
CA PRO A 132 -5.47 -21.23 -17.81
C PRO A 132 -5.63 -22.26 -18.93
N PRO A 133 -4.70 -23.18 -19.12
CA PRO A 133 -4.83 -24.20 -20.17
C PRO A 133 -6.14 -25.00 -20.12
N GLU A 134 -6.71 -25.13 -18.94
CA GLU A 134 -7.98 -25.83 -18.73
C GLU A 134 -9.19 -25.06 -19.29
N ALA A 135 -9.11 -23.75 -19.35
CA ALA A 135 -10.18 -22.91 -19.88
C ALA A 135 -10.08 -22.70 -21.39
N ALA A 136 -8.96 -23.06 -22.00
CA ALA A 136 -8.72 -22.87 -23.42
C ALA A 136 -9.20 -24.02 -24.28
N GLN A 137 -9.79 -25.07 -23.70
CA GLN A 137 -10.32 -26.25 -24.42
C GLN A 137 -11.77 -26.10 -24.81
#